data_1f735fafe60c2a2afb949dbd66ebbd91
#
_entry.id   1f735fafe60c2a2afb949dbd66ebbd91
#
_cell.length_a   1.000
_cell.length_b   1.000
_cell.length_c   1.000
_cell.angle_alpha   90.00
_cell.angle_beta   90.00
_cell.angle_gamma   90.00
#
_symmetry.space_group_name_H-M   'P 1'
#
loop_
_entity.id
_entity.type
_entity.pdbx_description
1 polymer ?
#
loop_
_entity_poly.entity_id
_entity_poly.type
_entity_poly.pdbx_seq_one_letter_code
_entity_poly.pdbx_strand_id
1 'polypeptide(L)'
;MGMNNEEDLIGQLKEKGLKLTQQRLAIIDVLVENCDRHPGVTLIFNEARKKARRISLSTVYATLKEFSENGLIKQLEFDRMENRYDGNLSDHVNLICKRCGTIVDYHIPATLEPKDIARKAGFVVTDTRMEFHGYCRNCLKRPD
;
A
#
# COMPACT_ATOMS: atom_id res chain seq x y z
N MET A 1 -1.48 11.79 9.34
CA MET A 1 -2.41 12.22 8.30
C MET A 1 -2.28 11.49 6.99
N GLY A 2 -1.87 10.39 6.80
CA GLY A 2 -1.70 9.76 5.51
C GLY A 2 -2.36 8.42 5.36
N MET A 3 -2.91 7.87 6.43
CA MET A 3 -3.54 6.55 6.34
C MET A 3 -5.04 6.69 6.24
N ASN A 4 -5.58 6.17 5.14
CA ASN A 4 -7.02 6.08 4.99
C ASN A 4 -7.57 5.15 6.07
N ASN A 5 -8.54 5.61 6.82
CA ASN A 5 -9.27 4.74 7.72
C ASN A 5 -10.33 3.96 6.93
N GLU A 6 -11.00 3.03 7.60
CA GLU A 6 -12.03 2.20 6.97
C GLU A 6 -13.15 3.03 6.31
N GLU A 7 -13.62 4.05 7.02
CA GLU A 7 -14.70 4.91 6.52
C GLU A 7 -14.29 5.67 5.27
N ASP A 8 -13.05 6.15 5.22
CA ASP A 8 -12.50 6.86 4.06
C ASP A 8 -12.44 5.93 2.83
N LEU A 9 -11.94 4.72 3.01
CA LEU A 9 -11.86 3.74 1.92
C LEU A 9 -13.23 3.34 1.42
N ILE A 10 -14.19 3.11 2.32
CA ILE A 10 -15.57 2.80 1.96
C ILE A 10 -16.21 3.97 1.20
N GLY A 11 -15.99 5.20 1.68
CA GLY A 11 -16.48 6.41 1.03
C GLY A 11 -15.94 6.56 -0.39
N GLN A 12 -14.63 6.40 -0.56
CA GLN A 12 -13.99 6.46 -1.88
C GLN A 12 -14.48 5.36 -2.81
N LEU A 13 -14.69 4.15 -2.29
CA LEU A 13 -15.22 3.03 -3.05
C LEU A 13 -16.60 3.36 -3.62
N LYS A 14 -17.47 3.95 -2.80
CA LYS A 14 -18.80 4.39 -3.22
C LYS A 14 -18.75 5.51 -4.25
N GLU A 15 -17.85 6.49 -4.06
CA GLU A 15 -17.65 7.59 -5.00
C GLU A 15 -17.20 7.10 -6.38
N LYS A 16 -16.41 6.02 -6.41
CA LYS A 16 -15.96 5.39 -7.67
C LYS A 16 -17.03 4.48 -8.29
N GLY A 17 -18.20 4.37 -7.68
CA GLY A 17 -19.28 3.52 -8.18
C GLY A 17 -19.03 2.02 -7.97
N LEU A 18 -18.08 1.67 -7.10
CA LEU A 18 -17.78 0.28 -6.81
C LEU A 18 -18.71 -0.25 -5.72
N LYS A 19 -19.19 -1.47 -5.92
CA LYS A 19 -20.12 -2.09 -4.98
C LYS A 19 -19.38 -2.56 -3.73
N LEU A 20 -19.92 -2.24 -2.57
CA LEU A 20 -19.42 -2.76 -1.29
C LEU A 20 -20.00 -4.15 -1.05
N THR A 21 -19.14 -5.17 -1.08
CA THR A 21 -19.49 -6.55 -0.75
C THR A 21 -18.81 -6.95 0.55
N GLN A 22 -19.26 -8.05 1.17
CA GLN A 22 -18.63 -8.58 2.37
C GLN A 22 -17.16 -8.93 2.14
N GLN A 23 -16.84 -9.44 0.95
CA GLN A 23 -15.47 -9.79 0.59
C GLN A 23 -14.58 -8.55 0.46
N ARG A 24 -15.08 -7.48 -0.17
CA ARG A 24 -14.36 -6.20 -0.27
C ARG A 24 -14.18 -5.56 1.10
N LEU A 25 -15.21 -5.61 1.93
CA LEU A 25 -15.14 -5.08 3.30
C LEU A 25 -14.08 -5.83 4.11
N ALA A 26 -14.01 -7.15 4.01
CA ALA A 26 -13.00 -7.95 4.68
C ALA A 26 -11.58 -7.55 4.25
N ILE A 27 -11.37 -7.30 2.96
CA ILE A 27 -10.08 -6.84 2.44
C ILE A 27 -9.74 -5.44 2.95
N ILE A 28 -10.70 -4.53 2.96
CA ILE A 28 -10.53 -3.17 3.50
C ILE A 28 -10.11 -3.23 4.98
N ASP A 29 -10.80 -4.03 5.78
CA ASP A 29 -10.48 -4.21 7.21
C ASP A 29 -9.03 -4.65 7.40
N VAL A 30 -8.59 -5.65 6.63
CA VAL A 30 -7.22 -6.16 6.71
C VAL A 30 -6.20 -5.10 6.30
N LEU A 31 -6.49 -4.35 5.24
CA LEU A 31 -5.60 -3.27 4.78
C LEU A 31 -5.45 -2.19 5.84
N VAL A 32 -6.53 -1.80 6.49
CA VAL A 32 -6.52 -0.78 7.55
C VAL A 32 -5.79 -1.30 8.79
N GLU A 33 -6.09 -2.52 9.22
CA GLU A 33 -5.47 -3.13 10.40
C GLU A 33 -3.97 -3.35 10.25
N ASN A 34 -3.47 -3.51 9.02
CA ASN A 34 -2.07 -3.81 8.72
C ASN A 34 -1.37 -2.75 7.89
N CYS A 35 -1.88 -1.52 7.90
CA CYS A 35 -1.36 -0.43 7.08
C CYS A 35 0.12 -0.12 7.33
N ASP A 36 0.58 -0.27 8.56
CA ASP A 36 1.96 -0.07 8.97
C ASP A 36 2.92 -1.17 8.49
N ARG A 37 2.38 -2.32 8.09
CA ARG A 37 3.14 -3.50 7.65
C ARG A 37 3.29 -3.59 6.13
N HIS A 38 2.59 -2.76 5.37
CA HIS A 38 2.53 -2.85 3.90
C HIS A 38 2.23 -4.30 3.50
N PRO A 39 1.01 -4.79 3.76
CA PRO A 39 0.71 -6.21 3.63
C PRO A 39 0.81 -6.70 2.18
N GLY A 40 1.32 -7.91 1.99
CA GLY A 40 1.28 -8.62 0.72
C GLY A 40 0.01 -9.43 0.57
N VAL A 41 -0.20 -10.02 -0.60
CA VAL A 41 -1.41 -10.79 -0.91
C VAL A 41 -1.60 -11.98 0.04
N THR A 42 -0.53 -12.64 0.44
CA THR A 42 -0.59 -13.80 1.34
C THR A 42 -1.18 -13.43 2.69
N LEU A 43 -0.69 -12.36 3.30
CA LEU A 43 -1.22 -11.87 4.57
C LEU A 43 -2.68 -11.43 4.41
N ILE A 44 -2.96 -10.65 3.36
CA ILE A 44 -4.32 -10.15 3.11
C ILE A 44 -5.30 -11.32 2.95
N PHE A 45 -4.96 -12.32 2.16
CA PHE A 45 -5.80 -13.49 1.96
C PHE A 45 -6.03 -14.26 3.26
N ASN A 46 -4.95 -14.55 4.00
CA ASN A 46 -5.04 -15.32 5.24
C ASN A 46 -5.90 -14.62 6.30
N GLU A 47 -5.81 -13.31 6.42
CA GLU A 47 -6.61 -12.55 7.37
C GLU A 47 -8.03 -12.30 6.88
N ALA A 48 -8.20 -12.00 5.59
CA ALA A 48 -9.53 -11.74 5.02
C ALA A 48 -10.44 -12.98 5.07
N ARG A 49 -9.91 -14.17 4.86
CA ARG A 49 -10.71 -15.40 4.92
C ARG A 49 -11.24 -15.73 6.32
N LYS A 50 -10.63 -15.16 7.36
CA LYS A 50 -11.17 -15.26 8.72
C LYS A 50 -12.44 -14.43 8.89
N LYS A 51 -12.58 -13.36 8.12
CA LYS A 51 -13.71 -12.43 8.13
C LYS A 51 -14.79 -12.81 7.10
N ALA A 52 -14.35 -13.35 5.95
CA ALA A 52 -15.21 -13.79 4.86
C ALA A 52 -14.74 -15.16 4.37
N ARG A 53 -15.30 -16.22 4.93
CA ARG A 53 -14.83 -17.60 4.77
C ARG A 53 -14.77 -18.10 3.33
N ARG A 54 -15.63 -17.58 2.45
CA ARG A 54 -15.72 -18.03 1.05
C ARG A 54 -14.82 -17.25 0.10
N ILE A 55 -14.02 -16.33 0.60
CA ILE A 55 -13.14 -15.54 -0.24
C ILE A 55 -12.05 -16.44 -0.85
N SER A 56 -11.82 -16.30 -2.14
CA SER A 56 -10.76 -17.02 -2.85
C SER A 56 -9.54 -16.11 -3.04
N LEU A 57 -8.39 -16.73 -3.30
CA LEU A 57 -7.16 -16.00 -3.61
C LEU A 57 -7.34 -15.15 -4.88
N SER A 58 -8.04 -15.70 -5.91
CA SER A 58 -8.35 -14.96 -7.13
C SER A 58 -9.16 -13.71 -6.86
N THR A 59 -10.12 -13.79 -5.95
CA THR A 59 -10.94 -12.63 -5.56
C THR A 59 -10.08 -11.57 -4.87
N VAL A 60 -9.15 -11.97 -4.01
CA VAL A 60 -8.22 -11.04 -3.36
C VAL A 60 -7.37 -10.31 -4.41
N TYR A 61 -6.75 -11.03 -5.34
CA TYR A 61 -5.96 -10.42 -6.43
C TYR A 61 -6.79 -9.46 -7.26
N ALA A 62 -7.99 -9.87 -7.68
CA ALA A 62 -8.86 -9.04 -8.51
C ALA A 62 -9.29 -7.77 -7.77
N THR A 63 -9.61 -7.88 -6.48
CA THR A 63 -10.02 -6.74 -5.65
C THR A 63 -8.86 -5.77 -5.45
N LEU A 64 -7.67 -6.26 -5.12
CA LEU A 64 -6.48 -5.41 -4.91
C LEU A 64 -6.10 -4.69 -6.22
N LYS A 65 -6.19 -5.37 -7.35
CA LYS A 65 -5.96 -4.76 -8.66
C LYS A 65 -6.98 -3.64 -8.92
N GLU A 66 -8.25 -3.89 -8.68
CA GLU A 66 -9.31 -2.90 -8.87
C GLU A 66 -9.11 -1.69 -7.95
N PHE A 67 -8.77 -1.93 -6.69
CA PHE A 67 -8.49 -0.86 -5.73
C PHE A 67 -7.27 -0.02 -6.15
N SER A 68 -6.23 -0.66 -6.62
CA SER A 68 -5.02 0.04 -7.11
C SER A 68 -5.30 0.87 -8.35
N GLU A 69 -6.03 0.30 -9.32
CA GLU A 69 -6.39 0.98 -10.56
C GLU A 69 -7.31 2.18 -10.33
N ASN A 70 -8.12 2.13 -9.28
CA ASN A 70 -9.02 3.23 -8.89
C ASN A 70 -8.40 4.21 -7.89
N GLY A 71 -7.11 4.05 -7.58
CA GLY A 71 -6.39 4.98 -6.72
C GLY A 71 -6.74 4.90 -5.24
N LEU A 72 -7.36 3.80 -4.78
CA LEU A 72 -7.70 3.60 -3.37
C LEU A 72 -6.49 3.19 -2.54
N ILE A 73 -5.58 2.44 -3.15
CA ILE A 73 -4.33 1.97 -2.54
C ILE A 73 -3.22 2.06 -3.57
N LYS A 74 -1.97 1.98 -3.11
CA LYS A 74 -0.78 1.86 -3.97
C LYS A 74 -0.26 0.44 -3.94
N GLN A 75 0.13 -0.07 -5.10
CA GLN A 75 0.82 -1.34 -5.22
C GLN A 75 2.33 -1.09 -5.30
N LEU A 76 3.08 -1.74 -4.42
CA LEU A 76 4.54 -1.74 -4.43
C LEU A 76 5.01 -3.04 -5.06
N GLU A 77 5.66 -2.94 -6.22
CA GLU A 77 6.11 -4.09 -6.99
C GLU A 77 7.57 -4.44 -6.66
N PHE A 78 7.84 -5.73 -6.55
CA PHE A 78 9.17 -6.28 -6.26
C PHE A 78 9.49 -7.43 -7.21
N ASP A 79 10.73 -7.50 -7.68
CA ASP A 79 11.16 -8.53 -8.65
C ASP A 79 11.21 -9.94 -8.08
N ARG A 80 11.50 -10.07 -6.79
CA ARG A 80 11.75 -11.38 -6.13
C ARG A 80 10.92 -11.64 -4.89
N MET A 81 9.98 -10.76 -4.60
CA MET A 81 9.07 -10.90 -3.47
C MET A 81 7.66 -10.62 -3.96
N GLU A 82 6.65 -11.07 -3.21
CA GLU A 82 5.29 -10.70 -3.54
C GLU A 82 5.09 -9.18 -3.47
N ASN A 83 4.19 -8.67 -4.29
CA ASN A 83 3.83 -7.25 -4.26
C ASN A 83 3.23 -6.89 -2.89
N ARG A 84 3.49 -5.67 -2.47
CA ARG A 84 2.97 -5.14 -1.21
C ARG A 84 1.98 -4.03 -1.51
N TYR A 85 1.11 -3.75 -0.57
CA TYR A 85 0.03 -2.77 -0.77
C TYR A 85 0.09 -1.71 0.32
N ASP A 86 -0.09 -0.47 -0.09
CA ASP A 86 0.04 0.71 0.77
C ASP A 86 -1.23 1.54 0.68
N GLY A 87 -1.93 1.70 1.79
CA GLY A 87 -3.09 2.55 1.91
C GLY A 87 -2.75 4.03 2.14
N ASN A 88 -1.48 4.34 2.38
CA ASN A 88 -1.03 5.71 2.55
C ASN A 88 -0.77 6.35 1.18
N LEU A 89 -1.72 7.17 0.72
CA LEU A 89 -1.65 7.82 -0.58
C LEU A 89 -0.89 9.15 -0.55
N SER A 90 -0.50 9.65 0.62
CA SER A 90 0.32 10.85 0.71
C SER A 90 1.74 10.58 0.23
N ASP A 91 2.41 11.61 -0.28
CA ASP A 91 3.80 11.48 -0.73
C ASP A 91 4.71 11.16 0.46
N HIS A 92 5.41 10.05 0.37
CA HIS A 92 6.34 9.59 1.41
C HIS A 92 7.44 8.75 0.77
N VAL A 93 8.50 8.52 1.55
CA VAL A 93 9.59 7.63 1.15
C VAL A 93 9.39 6.28 1.82
N ASN A 94 9.52 5.21 1.07
CA ASN A 94 9.53 3.85 1.59
C ASN A 94 10.98 3.40 1.79
N LEU A 95 11.33 3.06 3.04
CA LEU A 95 12.63 2.47 3.38
C LEU A 95 12.46 0.95 3.39
N ILE A 96 13.12 0.28 2.45
CA ILE A 96 12.90 -1.16 2.21
C ILE A 96 14.15 -1.94 2.60
N CYS A 97 13.99 -2.88 3.52
CA CYS A 97 15.07 -3.78 3.92
C CYS A 97 15.19 -4.93 2.93
N LYS A 98 16.35 -5.06 2.30
CA LYS A 98 16.62 -6.12 1.32
C LYS A 98 16.68 -7.51 1.95
N ARG A 99 16.91 -7.60 3.27
CA ARG A 99 17.06 -8.89 3.96
C ARG A 99 15.74 -9.42 4.51
N CYS A 100 15.04 -8.63 5.33
CA CYS A 100 13.80 -9.07 5.98
C CYS A 100 12.52 -8.59 5.31
N GLY A 101 12.62 -7.70 4.31
CA GLY A 101 11.46 -7.18 3.59
C GLY A 101 10.66 -6.14 4.35
N THR A 102 11.11 -5.72 5.53
CA THR A 102 10.41 -4.66 6.28
C THR A 102 10.39 -3.37 5.46
N ILE A 103 9.24 -2.72 5.45
CA ILE A 103 9.04 -1.43 4.79
C ILE A 103 8.65 -0.42 5.88
N VAL A 104 9.37 0.69 5.92
CA VAL A 104 9.10 1.78 6.87
C VAL A 104 8.80 3.05 6.09
N ASP A 105 7.70 3.69 6.41
CA ASP A 105 7.33 4.99 5.83
C ASP A 105 8.13 6.11 6.49
N TYR A 106 8.58 7.05 5.66
CA TYR A 106 9.23 8.25 6.13
C TYR A 106 8.66 9.45 5.40
N HIS A 107 8.31 10.50 6.13
CA HIS A 107 7.77 11.69 5.52
C HIS A 107 8.82 12.44 4.70
N ILE A 108 8.39 12.92 3.53
CA ILE A 108 9.25 13.77 2.71
C ILE A 108 9.36 15.14 3.38
N PRO A 109 10.58 15.67 3.55
CA PRO A 109 10.74 17.04 4.04
C PRO A 109 10.01 18.04 3.16
N ALA A 110 9.42 19.06 3.75
CA ALA A 110 8.67 20.10 3.02
C ALA A 110 9.49 20.83 1.97
N THR A 111 10.83 20.77 2.07
CA THR A 111 11.76 21.37 1.10
C THR A 111 11.87 20.58 -0.21
N LEU A 112 11.38 19.33 -0.23
CA LEU A 112 11.43 18.47 -1.42
C LEU A 112 10.01 18.12 -1.83
N GLU A 113 9.35 19.05 -2.51
CA GLU A 113 7.99 18.84 -2.98
C GLU A 113 8.02 18.40 -4.45
N PRO A 114 7.66 17.13 -4.75
CA PRO A 114 7.69 16.61 -6.12
C PRO A 114 6.84 17.41 -7.09
N LYS A 115 5.72 17.94 -6.64
CA LYS A 115 4.83 18.75 -7.47
C LYS A 115 5.45 20.06 -7.89
N ASP A 116 6.26 20.67 -7.01
CA ASP A 116 6.97 21.92 -7.34
C ASP A 116 8.06 21.67 -8.36
N ILE A 117 8.79 20.58 -8.25
CA ILE A 117 9.81 20.17 -9.23
C ILE A 117 9.16 19.97 -10.59
N ALA A 118 8.07 19.22 -10.63
CA ALA A 118 7.35 18.94 -11.88
C ALA A 118 6.82 20.22 -12.53
N ARG A 119 6.25 21.12 -11.73
CA ARG A 119 5.72 22.39 -12.22
C ARG A 119 6.81 23.27 -12.86
N LYS A 120 7.98 23.33 -12.24
CA LYS A 120 9.12 24.08 -12.78
C LYS A 120 9.62 23.47 -14.09
N ALA A 121 9.49 22.16 -14.25
CA ALA A 121 9.88 21.45 -15.47
C ALA A 121 8.77 21.42 -16.54
N GLY A 122 7.60 21.99 -16.26
CA GLY A 122 6.46 21.93 -17.17
C GLY A 122 5.85 20.54 -17.27
N PHE A 123 5.85 19.78 -16.16
CA PHE A 123 5.47 18.38 -16.10
C PHE A 123 4.26 18.19 -15.16
N VAL A 124 3.33 17.33 -15.53
CA VAL A 124 2.19 16.97 -14.68
C VAL A 124 2.50 15.64 -14.02
N VAL A 125 2.63 15.65 -12.69
CA VAL A 125 2.84 14.40 -11.91
C VAL A 125 1.49 13.75 -11.63
N THR A 126 1.34 12.50 -12.06
CA THR A 126 0.15 11.71 -11.79
C THR A 126 0.37 10.74 -10.64
N ASP A 127 1.61 10.35 -10.38
CA ASP A 127 1.98 9.44 -9.31
C ASP A 127 3.44 9.67 -8.92
N THR A 128 3.77 9.35 -7.67
CA THR A 128 5.13 9.50 -7.13
C THR A 128 5.51 8.22 -6.39
N ARG A 129 6.70 7.72 -6.70
CA ARG A 129 7.26 6.56 -5.99
C ARG A 129 8.70 6.89 -5.58
N MET A 130 8.96 6.88 -4.27
CA MET A 130 10.29 7.12 -3.72
C MET A 130 10.66 5.98 -2.77
N GLU A 131 11.79 5.34 -3.04
CA GLU A 131 12.24 4.19 -2.28
C GLU A 131 13.74 4.28 -2.00
N PHE A 132 14.13 3.92 -0.77
CA PHE A 132 15.51 3.67 -0.42
C PHE A 132 15.65 2.21 -0.04
N HIS A 133 16.60 1.52 -0.66
CA HIS A 133 16.85 0.10 -0.46
C HIS A 133 18.14 -0.09 0.34
N GLY A 134 18.08 -0.89 1.39
CA GLY A 134 19.23 -1.13 2.24
C GLY A 134 18.92 -2.19 3.28
N TYR A 135 19.43 -1.99 4.49
CA TYR A 135 19.26 -2.95 5.59
C TYR A 135 18.74 -2.22 6.82
N CYS A 136 17.69 -2.77 7.44
CA CYS A 136 17.16 -2.20 8.67
C CYS A 136 18.12 -2.44 9.83
N ARG A 137 17.91 -1.70 10.92
CA ARG A 137 18.76 -1.77 12.12
C ARG A 137 18.91 -3.20 12.65
N ASN A 138 17.80 -3.95 12.66
CA ASN A 138 17.82 -5.34 13.15
C ASN A 138 18.66 -6.25 12.26
N CYS A 139 18.60 -6.07 10.95
CA CYS A 139 19.38 -6.87 10.00
C CYS A 139 20.87 -6.50 9.99
N LEU A 140 21.22 -5.24 10.27
CA LEU A 140 22.60 -4.80 10.41
C LEU A 140 23.31 -5.48 11.59
N LYS A 141 22.57 -5.85 12.63
CA LYS A 141 23.11 -6.50 13.83
C LYS A 141 23.25 -8.01 13.68
N ARG A 142 22.68 -8.59 12.61
CA ARG A 142 22.76 -10.04 12.38
C ARG A 142 24.02 -10.37 11.58
N PRO A 143 24.90 -11.25 12.07
CA PRO A 143 25.97 -11.79 11.24
C PRO A 143 25.37 -12.59 10.09
N ASP A 144 26.06 -12.63 8.99
CA ASP A 144 25.63 -13.39 7.81
C ASP A 144 25.53 -14.89 8.08
#